data_2d631f771a59d948ed4f82593a1ea46a
#
_entry.id   2d631f771a59d948ed4f82593a1ea46a
#
_cell.length_a   1.000
_cell.length_b   1.000
_cell.length_c   1.000
_cell.angle_alpha   90.00
_cell.angle_beta   90.00
_cell.angle_gamma   90.00
#
_symmetry.space_group_name_H-M   'P 1'
#
loop_
_entity.id
_entity.type
_entity.pdbx_description
1 polymer ?
#
loop_
_entity_poly.entity_id
_entity_poly.type
_entity_poly.pdbx_seq_one_letter_code
_entity_poly.pdbx_strand_id
1 'polypeptide(L)'
;MHILRTKIKNQIVCEFVPPIKCSSRVVIFCSGMPGYPGKKNRMMEFLSKRGYWVFVPRYRGSWESTGRFMAQSPHVDVLDIISQLTKGFEDLWSGKKMKIASPQIYLIGSSFGGPAVLLASSDQRVKKVVAFAPVVDWQKDGKAEPFDQLVRFVQAGFSGAYRPAPNMWRKLHGGKFYSPVFSASQIVGDKVMVFHAQDDEVVPFGPTAELAKKIKAKFVPLKTGGHSLARHLMEPFFWRKIKRFFDE
;
A
#
# COMPACT_ATOMS: atom_id res chain seq x y z
N MET A 1 -10.12 -12.83 -16.91
CA MET A 1 -8.71 -12.77 -16.44
C MET A 1 -8.63 -13.53 -15.13
N HIS A 2 -7.63 -14.40 -14.97
CA HIS A 2 -7.43 -15.14 -13.72
C HIS A 2 -6.50 -14.37 -12.80
N ILE A 3 -6.89 -14.24 -11.52
CA ILE A 3 -6.02 -13.75 -10.48
C ILE A 3 -5.12 -14.90 -10.06
N LEU A 4 -3.82 -14.72 -10.20
CA LEU A 4 -2.81 -15.68 -9.81
C LEU A 4 -2.32 -15.40 -8.39
N ARG A 5 -1.62 -16.36 -7.79
CA ARG A 5 -1.04 -16.20 -6.46
C ARG A 5 0.42 -16.62 -6.44
N THR A 6 1.21 -15.89 -5.67
CA THR A 6 2.60 -16.24 -5.39
C THR A 6 2.89 -16.08 -3.91
N LYS A 7 3.97 -16.67 -3.44
CA LYS A 7 4.45 -16.55 -2.06
C LYS A 7 5.90 -16.05 -2.06
N ILE A 8 6.08 -14.80 -1.73
CA ILE A 8 7.38 -14.13 -1.69
C ILE A 8 8.12 -14.49 -0.41
N LYS A 9 9.41 -14.86 -0.54
CA LYS A 9 10.27 -15.31 0.57
C LYS A 9 9.61 -16.36 1.47
N ASN A 10 8.77 -17.22 0.92
CA ASN A 10 8.00 -18.23 1.65
C ASN A 10 7.11 -17.66 2.78
N GLN A 11 6.83 -16.37 2.77
CA GLN A 11 6.08 -15.69 3.83
C GLN A 11 4.93 -14.85 3.33
N ILE A 12 5.14 -13.97 2.34
CA ILE A 12 4.16 -12.98 1.90
C ILE A 12 3.36 -13.56 0.73
N VAL A 13 2.09 -13.83 0.94
CA VAL A 13 1.18 -14.21 -0.13
C VAL A 13 0.78 -12.95 -0.90
N CYS A 14 0.94 -12.99 -2.21
CA CYS A 14 0.51 -11.92 -3.12
C CYS A 14 -0.48 -12.46 -4.13
N GLU A 15 -1.62 -11.80 -4.29
CA GLU A 15 -2.40 -11.91 -5.50
C GLU A 15 -1.70 -11.11 -6.60
N PHE A 16 -1.63 -11.65 -7.82
CA PHE A 16 -1.03 -10.92 -8.92
C PHE A 16 -1.70 -11.19 -10.26
N VAL A 17 -1.51 -10.27 -11.18
CA VAL A 17 -1.89 -10.43 -12.59
C VAL A 17 -0.79 -9.91 -13.49
N PRO A 18 -0.45 -10.63 -14.57
CA PRO A 18 0.45 -10.13 -15.59
C PRO A 18 -0.23 -9.06 -16.45
N PRO A 19 0.53 -8.19 -17.13
CA PRO A 19 -0.02 -7.28 -18.13
C PRO A 19 -0.51 -8.04 -19.36
N ILE A 20 -1.55 -7.54 -20.03
CA ILE A 20 -2.06 -8.13 -21.29
C ILE A 20 -1.00 -8.03 -22.40
N LYS A 21 -0.28 -6.91 -22.47
CA LYS A 21 0.86 -6.71 -23.39
C LYS A 21 2.16 -6.78 -22.59
N CYS A 22 3.17 -7.44 -23.15
CA CYS A 22 4.49 -7.57 -22.51
C CYS A 22 5.02 -6.21 -22.03
N SER A 23 5.38 -6.14 -20.75
CA SER A 23 5.82 -4.91 -20.11
C SER A 23 6.64 -5.23 -18.85
N SER A 24 7.56 -4.34 -18.48
CA SER A 24 8.29 -4.39 -17.20
C SER A 24 7.70 -3.45 -16.12
N ARG A 25 6.60 -2.75 -16.42
CA ARG A 25 5.95 -1.83 -15.47
C ARG A 25 5.20 -2.64 -14.40
N VAL A 26 5.48 -2.34 -13.14
CA VAL A 26 4.91 -3.08 -12.00
C VAL A 26 4.21 -2.11 -11.06
N VAL A 27 2.98 -2.40 -10.71
CA VAL A 27 2.27 -1.75 -9.60
C VAL A 27 2.18 -2.71 -8.42
N ILE A 28 2.65 -2.31 -7.25
CA ILE A 28 2.38 -2.97 -5.97
C ILE A 28 1.34 -2.15 -5.24
N PHE A 29 0.16 -2.73 -4.99
CA PHE A 29 -0.94 -2.07 -4.29
C PHE A 29 -1.01 -2.54 -2.84
N CYS A 30 -0.74 -1.64 -1.90
CA CYS A 30 -0.77 -1.85 -0.46
C CYS A 30 -2.14 -1.45 0.11
N SER A 31 -2.92 -2.44 0.54
CA SER A 31 -4.27 -2.24 1.06
C SER A 31 -4.30 -1.62 2.45
N GLY A 32 -5.42 -0.96 2.79
CA GLY A 32 -5.74 -0.55 4.16
C GLY A 32 -5.99 -1.72 5.10
N MET A 33 -6.16 -1.43 6.39
CA MET A 33 -6.47 -2.39 7.45
C MET A 33 -7.73 -1.95 8.19
N PRO A 34 -8.65 -2.88 8.49
CA PRO A 34 -8.65 -4.25 7.99
C PRO A 34 -9.06 -4.31 6.53
N GLY A 35 -8.44 -5.22 5.78
CA GLY A 35 -8.73 -5.43 4.37
C GLY A 35 -9.06 -6.89 4.07
N TYR A 36 -10.01 -7.11 3.17
CA TYR A 36 -10.37 -8.46 2.71
C TYR A 36 -9.56 -8.82 1.45
N PRO A 37 -9.01 -10.05 1.38
CA PRO A 37 -8.48 -10.62 0.14
C PRO A 37 -9.54 -10.67 -0.97
N GLY A 38 -9.10 -10.66 -2.23
CA GLY A 38 -9.98 -10.86 -3.39
C GLY A 38 -10.84 -9.65 -3.80
N LYS A 39 -10.84 -8.55 -3.03
CA LYS A 39 -11.69 -7.37 -3.34
C LYS A 39 -11.06 -6.35 -4.32
N LYS A 40 -9.89 -6.68 -4.91
CA LYS A 40 -9.16 -5.76 -5.81
C LYS A 40 -9.19 -6.18 -7.29
N ASN A 41 -9.97 -7.19 -7.64
CA ASN A 41 -9.99 -7.79 -8.98
C ASN A 41 -10.21 -6.78 -10.10
N ARG A 42 -11.19 -5.88 -9.97
CA ARG A 42 -11.48 -4.85 -10.99
C ARG A 42 -10.30 -3.89 -11.18
N MET A 43 -9.67 -3.46 -10.09
CA MET A 43 -8.50 -2.58 -10.12
C MET A 43 -7.30 -3.30 -10.75
N MET A 44 -7.07 -4.56 -10.38
CA MET A 44 -5.98 -5.37 -10.94
C MET A 44 -6.17 -5.57 -12.46
N GLU A 45 -7.38 -5.86 -12.91
CA GLU A 45 -7.72 -5.97 -14.33
C GLU A 45 -7.55 -4.64 -15.08
N PHE A 46 -8.00 -3.54 -14.48
CA PHE A 46 -7.88 -2.21 -15.05
C PHE A 46 -6.41 -1.83 -15.31
N LEU A 47 -5.52 -2.09 -14.38
CA LEU A 47 -4.10 -1.81 -14.49
C LEU A 47 -3.39 -2.79 -15.44
N SER A 48 -3.74 -4.08 -15.40
CA SER A 48 -3.21 -5.09 -16.30
C SER A 48 -3.50 -4.76 -17.78
N LYS A 49 -4.72 -4.34 -18.11
CA LYS A 49 -5.11 -3.83 -19.44
C LYS A 49 -4.28 -2.62 -19.88
N ARG A 50 -3.67 -1.91 -18.94
CA ARG A 50 -2.82 -0.72 -19.16
C ARG A 50 -1.32 -1.02 -19.15
N GLY A 51 -0.97 -2.30 -19.18
CA GLY A 51 0.42 -2.74 -19.30
C GLY A 51 1.17 -2.81 -17.97
N TYR A 52 0.47 -2.98 -16.84
CA TYR A 52 1.14 -3.18 -15.56
C TYR A 52 1.01 -4.63 -15.08
N TRP A 53 2.10 -5.19 -14.59
CA TRP A 53 2.05 -6.25 -13.59
C TRP A 53 1.44 -5.66 -12.33
N VAL A 54 0.50 -6.34 -11.72
CA VAL A 54 -0.14 -5.85 -10.49
C VAL A 54 0.03 -6.87 -9.39
N PHE A 55 0.59 -6.45 -8.26
CA PHE A 55 0.75 -7.27 -7.07
C PHE A 55 -0.03 -6.65 -5.91
N VAL A 56 -0.81 -7.47 -5.23
CA VAL A 56 -1.56 -7.09 -4.02
C VAL A 56 -1.13 -7.99 -2.88
N PRO A 57 -0.18 -7.56 -2.06
CA PRO A 57 0.33 -8.37 -0.95
C PRO A 57 -0.66 -8.41 0.22
N ARG A 58 -0.63 -9.53 0.94
CA ARG A 58 -1.07 -9.68 2.32
C ARG A 58 0.15 -9.54 3.20
N TYR A 59 0.17 -8.55 4.07
CA TYR A 59 1.34 -8.30 4.92
C TYR A 59 1.68 -9.53 5.75
N ARG A 60 2.96 -9.69 6.12
CA ARG A 60 3.38 -10.76 7.03
C ARG A 60 2.48 -10.82 8.25
N GLY A 61 2.08 -12.04 8.64
CA GLY A 61 1.20 -12.28 9.75
C GLY A 61 -0.26 -11.90 9.51
N SER A 62 -0.65 -11.57 8.28
CA SER A 62 -2.05 -11.38 7.92
C SER A 62 -2.53 -12.44 6.93
N TRP A 63 -3.79 -12.87 7.08
CA TRP A 63 -4.44 -13.87 6.23
C TRP A 63 -3.55 -15.11 6.03
N GLU A 64 -3.29 -15.52 4.79
CA GLU A 64 -2.45 -16.69 4.48
C GLU A 64 -0.94 -16.41 4.53
N SER A 65 -0.51 -15.15 4.69
CA SER A 65 0.89 -14.81 4.89
C SER A 65 1.39 -15.25 6.25
N THR A 66 2.53 -15.92 6.33
CA THR A 66 3.10 -16.43 7.58
C THR A 66 3.82 -15.33 8.38
N GLY A 67 4.28 -15.67 9.57
CA GLY A 67 4.96 -14.74 10.47
C GLY A 67 4.02 -13.98 11.40
N ARG A 68 4.52 -12.88 11.98
CA ARG A 68 3.78 -12.02 12.92
C ARG A 68 3.53 -10.66 12.29
N PHE A 69 2.26 -10.22 12.32
CA PHE A 69 1.84 -8.92 11.78
C PHE A 69 2.51 -7.79 12.57
N MET A 70 3.12 -6.85 11.85
CA MET A 70 3.85 -5.71 12.43
C MET A 70 5.04 -6.09 13.35
N ALA A 71 5.60 -7.30 13.21
CA ALA A 71 6.90 -7.60 13.83
C ALA A 71 8.01 -6.69 13.28
N GLN A 72 7.90 -6.39 12.01
CA GLN A 72 8.66 -5.35 11.30
C GLN A 72 7.71 -4.41 10.57
N SER A 73 8.19 -3.26 10.18
CA SER A 73 7.38 -2.28 9.46
C SER A 73 6.95 -2.83 8.10
N PRO A 74 5.67 -2.73 7.70
CA PRO A 74 5.13 -3.27 6.45
C PRO A 74 5.82 -2.79 5.16
N HIS A 75 6.53 -1.67 5.18
CA HIS A 75 7.33 -1.27 4.02
C HIS A 75 8.43 -2.28 3.68
N VAL A 76 8.94 -3.03 4.67
CA VAL A 76 9.92 -4.10 4.44
C VAL A 76 9.32 -5.23 3.60
N ASP A 77 8.02 -5.52 3.78
CA ASP A 77 7.31 -6.48 2.92
C ASP A 77 7.29 -6.02 1.47
N VAL A 78 7.08 -4.72 1.24
CA VAL A 78 7.15 -4.13 -0.11
C VAL A 78 8.54 -4.27 -0.72
N LEU A 79 9.60 -3.97 0.04
CA LEU A 79 10.98 -4.11 -0.41
C LEU A 79 11.36 -5.55 -0.73
N ASP A 80 10.85 -6.51 0.05
CA ASP A 80 11.05 -7.93 -0.20
C ASP A 80 10.37 -8.40 -1.48
N ILE A 81 9.15 -7.91 -1.76
CA ILE A 81 8.47 -8.17 -3.04
C ILE A 81 9.32 -7.62 -4.19
N ILE A 82 9.69 -6.35 -4.14
CA ILE A 82 10.53 -5.72 -5.18
C ILE A 82 11.79 -6.54 -5.46
N SER A 83 12.46 -6.98 -4.39
CA SER A 83 13.69 -7.77 -4.50
C SER A 83 13.46 -9.16 -5.11
N GLN A 84 12.27 -9.74 -4.93
CA GLN A 84 11.95 -11.07 -5.48
C GLN A 84 11.58 -11.04 -6.95
N LEU A 85 11.04 -9.92 -7.48
CA LEU A 85 10.58 -9.83 -8.87
C LEU A 85 11.67 -10.15 -9.89
N THR A 86 12.90 -9.70 -9.63
CA THR A 86 14.05 -9.96 -10.51
C THR A 86 14.71 -11.31 -10.28
N LYS A 87 14.57 -11.89 -9.09
CA LYS A 87 15.11 -13.21 -8.76
C LYS A 87 14.22 -14.34 -9.33
N GLY A 88 12.90 -14.06 -9.41
CA GLY A 88 11.88 -15.00 -9.86
C GLY A 88 10.87 -15.32 -8.77
N PHE A 89 9.66 -15.61 -9.21
CA PHE A 89 8.53 -16.02 -8.36
C PHE A 89 7.71 -17.06 -9.11
N GLU A 90 6.89 -17.81 -8.39
CA GLU A 90 6.12 -18.91 -8.94
C GLU A 90 4.63 -18.68 -8.71
N ASP A 91 3.82 -18.98 -9.72
CA ASP A 91 2.37 -19.08 -9.54
C ASP A 91 2.02 -20.35 -8.78
N LEU A 92 1.38 -20.19 -7.63
CA LEU A 92 1.02 -21.31 -6.74
C LEU A 92 -0.04 -22.26 -7.32
N TRP A 93 -0.76 -21.86 -8.39
CA TRP A 93 -1.76 -22.69 -9.02
C TRP A 93 -1.15 -23.61 -10.09
N SER A 94 -0.31 -23.05 -10.93
CA SER A 94 0.25 -23.76 -12.11
C SER A 94 1.69 -24.23 -11.92
N GLY A 95 2.38 -23.78 -10.86
CA GLY A 95 3.82 -24.01 -10.70
C GLY A 95 4.69 -23.23 -11.70
N LYS A 96 4.11 -22.36 -12.51
CA LYS A 96 4.84 -21.59 -13.52
C LYS A 96 5.79 -20.60 -12.87
N LYS A 97 7.08 -20.72 -13.17
CA LYS A 97 8.11 -19.77 -12.72
C LYS A 97 8.18 -18.57 -13.66
N MET A 98 8.26 -17.39 -13.06
CA MET A 98 8.29 -16.10 -13.75
C MET A 98 9.34 -15.20 -13.11
N LYS A 99 9.86 -14.27 -13.90
CA LYS A 99 10.69 -13.15 -13.42
C LYS A 99 10.41 -11.91 -14.24
N ILE A 100 10.61 -10.74 -13.69
CA ILE A 100 10.46 -9.47 -14.39
C ILE A 100 11.86 -8.85 -14.49
N ALA A 101 12.41 -8.84 -15.70
CA ALA A 101 13.69 -8.21 -15.95
C ALA A 101 13.54 -6.68 -15.86
N SER A 102 14.44 -6.01 -15.14
CA SER A 102 14.47 -4.54 -15.01
C SER A 102 13.10 -3.91 -14.69
N PRO A 103 12.42 -4.30 -13.61
CA PRO A 103 11.08 -3.83 -13.31
C PRO A 103 11.06 -2.32 -13.02
N GLN A 104 10.10 -1.62 -13.63
CA GLN A 104 9.79 -0.24 -13.28
C GLN A 104 8.71 -0.25 -12.19
N ILE A 105 9.10 0.05 -10.96
CA ILE A 105 8.27 -0.13 -9.78
C ILE A 105 7.47 1.14 -9.47
N TYR A 106 6.16 0.99 -9.42
CA TYR A 106 5.19 1.99 -8.97
C TYR A 106 4.47 1.44 -7.75
N LEU A 107 4.34 2.24 -6.71
CA LEU A 107 3.66 1.85 -5.48
C LEU A 107 2.36 2.62 -5.33
N ILE A 108 1.29 1.94 -4.93
CA ILE A 108 0.03 2.57 -4.58
C ILE A 108 -0.37 2.06 -3.21
N GLY A 109 -0.68 2.96 -2.27
CA GLY A 109 -1.11 2.60 -0.93
C GLY A 109 -2.36 3.35 -0.50
N SER A 110 -3.18 2.75 0.36
CA SER A 110 -4.37 3.37 0.91
C SER A 110 -4.44 3.19 2.41
N SER A 111 -4.81 4.25 3.15
CA SER A 111 -5.01 4.17 4.60
C SER A 111 -3.78 3.58 5.30
N PHE A 112 -3.92 2.46 6.02
CA PHE A 112 -2.82 1.68 6.61
C PHE A 112 -1.71 1.34 5.59
N GLY A 113 -2.03 1.07 4.32
CA GLY A 113 -1.03 0.79 3.28
C GLY A 113 -0.27 2.03 2.80
N GLY A 114 -0.75 3.23 3.14
CA GLY A 114 -0.10 4.49 2.82
C GLY A 114 1.32 4.62 3.40
N PRO A 115 1.53 4.42 4.71
CA PRO A 115 2.87 4.39 5.30
C PRO A 115 3.81 3.40 4.63
N ALA A 116 3.34 2.21 4.23
CA ALA A 116 4.17 1.20 3.59
C ALA A 116 4.79 1.72 2.29
N VAL A 117 3.99 2.38 1.46
CA VAL A 117 4.49 2.91 0.18
C VAL A 117 5.29 4.20 0.35
N LEU A 118 4.91 5.07 1.31
CA LEU A 118 5.65 6.29 1.60
C LEU A 118 7.07 5.99 2.10
N LEU A 119 7.20 5.08 3.07
CA LEU A 119 8.49 4.68 3.63
C LEU A 119 9.36 3.90 2.62
N ALA A 120 8.75 3.17 1.70
CA ALA A 120 9.46 2.48 0.62
C ALA A 120 9.95 3.42 -0.50
N SER A 121 9.55 4.70 -0.52
CA SER A 121 9.94 5.67 -1.56
C SER A 121 11.44 5.92 -1.64
N SER A 122 12.18 5.70 -0.53
CA SER A 122 13.63 5.85 -0.46
C SER A 122 14.39 4.79 -1.27
N ASP A 123 13.77 3.67 -1.59
CA ASP A 123 14.40 2.65 -2.43
C ASP A 123 14.57 3.18 -3.86
N GLN A 124 15.79 3.06 -4.38
CA GLN A 124 16.15 3.60 -5.71
C GLN A 124 15.40 2.90 -6.85
N ARG A 125 14.93 1.67 -6.64
CA ARG A 125 14.16 0.89 -7.63
C ARG A 125 12.73 1.42 -7.77
N VAL A 126 12.21 2.14 -6.77
CA VAL A 126 10.87 2.76 -6.80
C VAL A 126 10.91 4.02 -7.65
N LYS A 127 10.09 4.04 -8.69
CA LYS A 127 9.93 5.18 -9.62
C LYS A 127 9.00 6.24 -9.02
N LYS A 128 7.76 5.87 -8.72
CA LYS A 128 6.74 6.78 -8.18
C LYS A 128 5.84 6.07 -7.17
N VAL A 129 5.29 6.86 -6.28
CA VAL A 129 4.43 6.43 -5.16
C VAL A 129 3.14 7.25 -5.16
N VAL A 130 2.00 6.59 -5.06
CA VAL A 130 0.70 7.23 -4.88
C VAL A 130 0.10 6.75 -3.56
N ALA A 131 -0.28 7.69 -2.70
CA ALA A 131 -0.94 7.38 -1.44
C ALA A 131 -2.35 8.01 -1.40
N PHE A 132 -3.33 7.20 -1.01
CA PHE A 132 -4.72 7.63 -0.82
C PHE A 132 -5.05 7.64 0.66
N ALA A 133 -5.42 8.79 1.20
CA ALA A 133 -5.80 8.97 2.60
C ALA A 133 -4.84 8.20 3.56
N PRO A 134 -3.51 8.39 3.45
CA PRO A 134 -2.53 7.60 4.21
C PRO A 134 -2.58 7.94 5.69
N VAL A 135 -2.49 6.95 6.57
CA VAL A 135 -2.20 7.19 7.98
C VAL A 135 -0.74 7.63 8.10
N VAL A 136 -0.50 8.89 8.36
CA VAL A 136 0.87 9.43 8.46
C VAL A 136 1.36 9.60 9.89
N ASP A 137 0.44 9.66 10.84
CA ASP A 137 0.70 9.79 12.26
C ASP A 137 -0.30 8.96 13.08
N TRP A 138 0.18 7.92 13.76
CA TRP A 138 -0.65 7.03 14.58
C TRP A 138 -1.06 7.63 15.95
N GLN A 139 -0.58 8.81 16.27
CA GLN A 139 -0.97 9.55 17.47
C GLN A 139 -2.10 10.56 17.21
N LYS A 140 -2.56 10.66 15.95
CA LYS A 140 -3.62 11.58 15.54
C LYS A 140 -4.85 10.78 15.14
N ASP A 141 -5.80 10.71 16.04
CA ASP A 141 -7.06 10.00 15.87
C ASP A 141 -8.00 10.69 14.88
N GLY A 142 -8.70 9.90 14.09
CA GLY A 142 -9.85 10.34 13.33
C GLY A 142 -11.09 10.43 14.25
N LYS A 143 -12.06 11.25 13.85
CA LYS A 143 -13.31 11.41 14.60
C LYS A 143 -14.16 10.13 14.61
N ALA A 144 -14.24 9.47 13.44
CA ALA A 144 -15.07 8.27 13.25
C ALA A 144 -14.38 6.98 13.68
N GLU A 145 -13.04 6.95 13.73
CA GLU A 145 -12.26 5.75 14.08
C GLU A 145 -11.08 6.12 15.00
N PRO A 146 -11.33 6.40 16.29
CA PRO A 146 -10.27 6.54 17.29
C PRO A 146 -9.44 5.24 17.39
N PHE A 147 -8.16 5.36 17.70
CA PHE A 147 -7.21 4.23 17.72
C PHE A 147 -7.71 3.03 18.54
N ASP A 148 -8.26 3.27 19.73
CA ASP A 148 -8.78 2.19 20.57
C ASP A 148 -10.00 1.47 19.96
N GLN A 149 -10.81 2.18 19.18
CA GLN A 149 -11.94 1.58 18.48
C GLN A 149 -11.44 0.72 17.31
N LEU A 150 -10.45 1.19 16.56
CA LEU A 150 -9.78 0.40 15.53
C LEU A 150 -9.21 -0.90 16.11
N VAL A 151 -8.51 -0.82 17.26
CA VAL A 151 -7.95 -1.99 17.94
C VAL A 151 -9.04 -3.00 18.29
N ARG A 152 -10.12 -2.55 18.96
CA ARG A 152 -11.26 -3.40 19.33
C ARG A 152 -11.93 -4.02 18.10
N PHE A 153 -12.14 -3.23 17.05
CA PHE A 153 -12.74 -3.69 15.81
C PHE A 153 -11.92 -4.80 15.14
N VAL A 154 -10.61 -4.59 15.03
CA VAL A 154 -9.71 -5.61 14.45
C VAL A 154 -9.64 -6.86 15.30
N GLN A 155 -9.59 -6.73 16.61
CA GLN A 155 -9.55 -7.87 17.53
C GLN A 155 -10.85 -8.67 17.52
N ALA A 156 -12.00 -8.01 17.49
CA ALA A 156 -13.30 -8.67 17.50
C ALA A 156 -13.64 -9.32 16.15
N GLY A 157 -13.43 -8.57 15.06
CA GLY A 157 -13.90 -9.02 13.73
C GLY A 157 -12.84 -9.73 12.87
N PHE A 158 -11.55 -9.59 13.22
CA PHE A 158 -10.43 -10.03 12.37
C PHE A 158 -9.32 -10.78 13.12
N SER A 159 -9.60 -11.28 14.33
CA SER A 159 -8.57 -11.97 15.15
C SER A 159 -7.92 -13.16 14.43
N GLY A 160 -8.66 -13.90 13.61
CA GLY A 160 -8.12 -14.98 12.77
C GLY A 160 -7.33 -14.51 11.56
N ALA A 161 -7.57 -13.27 11.11
CA ALA A 161 -6.94 -12.71 9.92
C ALA A 161 -5.61 -12.03 10.21
N TYR A 162 -5.39 -11.53 11.42
CA TYR A 162 -4.16 -10.86 11.82
C TYR A 162 -3.55 -11.56 13.04
N ARG A 163 -2.30 -11.95 12.94
CA ARG A 163 -1.50 -12.56 14.01
C ARG A 163 -0.50 -11.52 14.52
N PRO A 164 -0.91 -10.60 15.40
CA PRO A 164 -0.10 -9.45 15.79
C PRO A 164 1.19 -9.90 16.51
N ALA A 165 2.25 -9.14 16.28
CA ALA A 165 3.46 -9.24 17.09
C ALA A 165 3.18 -8.76 18.53
N PRO A 166 3.94 -9.24 19.52
CA PRO A 166 3.82 -8.75 20.88
C PRO A 166 3.94 -7.22 20.94
N ASN A 167 3.06 -6.60 21.73
CA ASN A 167 3.02 -5.13 21.91
C ASN A 167 2.85 -4.31 20.63
N MET A 168 2.36 -4.91 19.54
CA MET A 168 2.19 -4.23 18.25
C MET A 168 1.37 -2.94 18.38
N TRP A 169 0.21 -3.00 19.01
CA TRP A 169 -0.69 -1.85 19.17
C TRP A 169 -0.04 -0.72 19.96
N ARG A 170 0.67 -1.05 21.05
CA ARG A 170 1.42 -0.06 21.85
C ARG A 170 2.56 0.58 21.05
N LYS A 171 3.29 -0.21 20.23
CA LYS A 171 4.35 0.33 19.35
C LYS A 171 3.78 1.28 18.31
N LEU A 172 2.63 0.94 17.75
CA LEU A 172 1.97 1.75 16.74
C LEU A 172 1.49 3.09 17.33
N HIS A 173 0.76 3.04 18.45
CA HIS A 173 0.29 4.24 19.17
C HIS A 173 1.44 5.08 19.77
N GLY A 174 2.59 4.48 20.04
CA GLY A 174 3.82 5.18 20.45
C GLY A 174 4.40 6.13 19.40
N GLY A 175 3.87 6.09 18.18
CA GLY A 175 4.04 7.06 17.11
C GLY A 175 5.29 6.90 16.24
N LYS A 176 6.39 6.38 16.75
CA LYS A 176 7.64 6.29 15.97
C LYS A 176 7.66 5.12 14.98
N PHE A 177 7.01 4.02 15.33
CA PHE A 177 6.98 2.83 14.49
C PHE A 177 5.93 2.95 13.39
N TYR A 178 6.32 2.72 12.15
CA TYR A 178 5.44 2.75 10.97
C TYR A 178 4.68 4.09 10.82
N SER A 179 5.34 5.19 11.13
CA SER A 179 4.74 6.53 11.11
C SER A 179 5.56 7.48 10.23
N PRO A 180 5.06 7.86 9.04
CA PRO A 180 5.76 8.71 8.08
C PRO A 180 6.22 10.07 8.63
N VAL A 181 5.47 10.68 9.56
CA VAL A 181 5.86 11.99 10.15
C VAL A 181 7.19 11.93 10.88
N PHE A 182 7.50 10.78 11.53
CA PHE A 182 8.77 10.57 12.23
C PHE A 182 9.92 10.17 11.30
N SER A 183 9.59 9.73 10.08
CA SER A 183 10.56 9.30 9.05
C SER A 183 10.56 10.23 7.83
N ALA A 184 10.08 11.46 7.98
CA ALA A 184 9.88 12.39 6.86
C ALA A 184 11.17 12.65 6.05
N SER A 185 12.33 12.69 6.71
CA SER A 185 13.64 12.88 6.04
C SER A 185 14.06 11.71 5.14
N GLN A 186 13.45 10.54 5.32
CA GLN A 186 13.73 9.35 4.52
C GLN A 186 12.77 9.22 3.32
N ILE A 187 11.70 10.03 3.27
CA ILE A 187 10.71 9.97 2.19
C ILE A 187 11.17 10.87 1.04
N VAL A 188 11.27 10.31 -0.16
CA VAL A 188 11.66 11.04 -1.37
C VAL A 188 10.42 11.70 -1.99
N GLY A 189 10.17 12.97 -1.62
CA GLY A 189 8.93 13.68 -1.95
C GLY A 189 8.63 13.82 -3.44
N ASP A 190 9.64 14.00 -4.28
CA ASP A 190 9.50 14.10 -5.74
C ASP A 190 8.96 12.82 -6.40
N LYS A 191 9.07 11.69 -5.68
CA LYS A 191 8.47 10.43 -6.10
C LYS A 191 7.05 10.25 -5.60
N VAL A 192 6.51 11.17 -4.76
CA VAL A 192 5.26 10.97 -4.02
C VAL A 192 4.13 11.88 -4.52
N MET A 193 2.98 11.28 -4.79
CA MET A 193 1.70 11.96 -4.94
C MET A 193 0.72 11.48 -3.86
N VAL A 194 0.02 12.42 -3.22
CA VAL A 194 -0.95 12.10 -2.17
C VAL A 194 -2.33 12.67 -2.51
N PHE A 195 -3.36 11.82 -2.43
CA PHE A 195 -4.76 12.23 -2.47
C PHE A 195 -5.36 12.14 -1.07
N HIS A 196 -6.02 13.21 -0.61
CA HIS A 196 -6.73 13.19 0.66
C HIS A 196 -7.92 14.13 0.64
N ALA A 197 -9.05 13.71 1.20
CA ALA A 197 -10.26 14.51 1.31
C ALA A 197 -10.32 15.26 2.64
N GLN A 198 -10.80 16.51 2.60
CA GLN A 198 -10.92 17.35 3.80
C GLN A 198 -12.00 16.84 4.78
N ASP A 199 -12.99 16.11 4.24
CA ASP A 199 -14.09 15.48 4.98
C ASP A 199 -13.78 14.04 5.43
N ASP A 200 -12.49 13.63 5.44
CA ASP A 200 -12.08 12.33 5.96
C ASP A 200 -12.15 12.33 7.50
N GLU A 201 -13.12 11.59 8.04
CA GLU A 201 -13.32 11.46 9.50
C GLU A 201 -12.58 10.27 10.12
N VAL A 202 -11.99 9.40 9.27
CA VAL A 202 -11.24 8.20 9.72
C VAL A 202 -9.76 8.52 9.88
N VAL A 203 -9.15 9.18 8.89
CA VAL A 203 -7.75 9.63 8.95
C VAL A 203 -7.71 11.15 8.82
N PRO A 204 -7.16 11.87 9.82
CA PRO A 204 -7.14 13.33 9.78
C PRO A 204 -6.40 13.91 8.59
N PHE A 205 -7.03 14.85 7.90
CA PHE A 205 -6.46 15.54 6.72
C PHE A 205 -5.22 16.38 7.07
N GLY A 206 -5.25 17.12 8.18
CA GLY A 206 -4.21 18.08 8.57
C GLY A 206 -2.79 17.49 8.61
N PRO A 207 -2.54 16.42 9.37
CA PRO A 207 -1.22 15.79 9.43
C PRO A 207 -0.69 15.34 8.07
N THR A 208 -1.58 14.88 7.18
CA THR A 208 -1.19 14.48 5.81
C THR A 208 -0.81 15.68 4.95
N ALA A 209 -1.54 16.79 5.05
CA ALA A 209 -1.22 18.02 4.34
C ALA A 209 0.12 18.62 4.80
N GLU A 210 0.37 18.62 6.11
CA GLU A 210 1.63 19.08 6.70
C GLU A 210 2.81 18.21 6.25
N LEU A 211 2.67 16.88 6.31
CA LEU A 211 3.70 15.98 5.84
C LEU A 211 3.98 16.19 4.35
N ALA A 212 2.95 16.24 3.51
CA ALA A 212 3.09 16.44 2.07
C ALA A 212 3.85 17.74 1.74
N LYS A 213 3.55 18.83 2.46
CA LYS A 213 4.28 20.10 2.37
C LYS A 213 5.74 19.94 2.80
N LYS A 214 5.99 19.30 3.95
CA LYS A 214 7.32 19.09 4.52
C LYS A 214 8.25 18.30 3.58
N ILE A 215 7.73 17.24 2.96
CA ILE A 215 8.52 16.41 2.03
C ILE A 215 8.46 16.90 0.57
N LYS A 216 7.76 18.02 0.30
CA LYS A 216 7.54 18.57 -1.04
C LYS A 216 6.85 17.59 -2.01
N ALA A 217 5.95 16.76 -1.51
CA ALA A 217 5.18 15.83 -2.33
C ALA A 217 4.12 16.55 -3.17
N LYS A 218 3.70 15.92 -4.28
CA LYS A 218 2.56 16.39 -5.07
C LYS A 218 1.26 16.09 -4.32
N PHE A 219 0.69 17.09 -3.67
CA PHE A 219 -0.52 16.95 -2.87
C PHE A 219 -1.76 17.34 -3.66
N VAL A 220 -2.76 16.47 -3.68
CA VAL A 220 -4.06 16.65 -4.35
C VAL A 220 -5.17 16.64 -3.29
N PRO A 221 -5.45 17.79 -2.66
CA PRO A 221 -6.55 17.89 -1.71
C PRO A 221 -7.89 17.82 -2.44
N LEU A 222 -8.86 17.15 -1.83
CA LEU A 222 -10.24 17.08 -2.29
C LEU A 222 -11.16 17.70 -1.25
N LYS A 223 -12.18 18.44 -1.64
CA LYS A 223 -13.15 19.02 -0.69
C LYS A 223 -13.95 17.92 0.00
N THR A 224 -14.38 16.93 -0.79
CA THR A 224 -15.21 15.80 -0.34
C THR A 224 -14.70 14.50 -0.93
N GLY A 225 -15.13 13.36 -0.36
CA GLY A 225 -14.78 12.01 -0.83
C GLY A 225 -14.57 11.03 0.31
N GLY A 226 -14.46 11.51 1.53
CA GLY A 226 -14.26 10.70 2.74
C GLY A 226 -12.98 9.87 2.69
N HIS A 227 -12.92 8.82 3.49
CA HIS A 227 -11.73 7.98 3.65
C HIS A 227 -11.46 7.05 2.47
N SER A 228 -12.50 6.56 1.79
CA SER A 228 -12.37 5.45 0.83
C SER A 228 -11.92 5.88 -0.58
N LEU A 229 -11.04 6.87 -0.70
CA LEU A 229 -10.64 7.47 -1.99
C LEU A 229 -10.01 6.48 -2.99
N ALA A 230 -9.30 5.45 -2.52
CA ALA A 230 -8.66 4.48 -3.42
C ALA A 230 -9.66 3.69 -4.30
N ARG A 231 -10.94 3.64 -3.93
CA ARG A 231 -12.01 3.04 -4.76
C ARG A 231 -12.20 3.76 -6.09
N HIS A 232 -11.88 5.06 -6.12
CA HIS A 232 -12.02 5.94 -7.28
C HIS A 232 -10.79 5.94 -8.21
N LEU A 233 -9.75 5.14 -7.91
CA LEU A 233 -8.50 5.07 -8.70
C LEU A 233 -8.75 4.91 -10.20
N MET A 234 -9.77 4.13 -10.57
CA MET A 234 -10.11 3.84 -11.97
C MET A 234 -10.87 4.97 -12.67
N GLU A 235 -11.41 5.92 -11.93
CA GLU A 235 -12.15 7.05 -12.49
C GLU A 235 -11.24 8.00 -13.27
N PRO A 236 -11.75 8.65 -14.34
CA PRO A 236 -10.95 9.48 -15.24
C PRO A 236 -10.14 10.57 -14.53
N PHE A 237 -10.71 11.21 -13.50
CA PHE A 237 -10.03 12.26 -12.75
C PHE A 237 -8.77 11.75 -12.05
N PHE A 238 -8.89 10.65 -11.29
CA PHE A 238 -7.78 10.06 -10.56
C PHE A 238 -6.77 9.42 -11.50
N TRP A 239 -7.25 8.58 -12.43
CA TRP A 239 -6.36 7.85 -13.31
C TRP A 239 -5.52 8.77 -14.22
N ARG A 240 -6.10 9.83 -14.79
CA ARG A 240 -5.33 10.80 -15.60
C ARG A 240 -4.19 11.44 -14.82
N LYS A 241 -4.44 11.84 -13.55
CA LYS A 241 -3.39 12.42 -12.68
C LYS A 241 -2.32 11.40 -12.35
N ILE A 242 -2.71 10.18 -11.98
CA ILE A 242 -1.79 9.08 -11.64
C ILE A 242 -0.95 8.70 -12.86
N LYS A 243 -1.60 8.49 -14.01
CA LYS A 243 -0.89 8.14 -15.24
C LYS A 243 0.14 9.20 -15.63
N ARG A 244 -0.26 10.47 -15.64
CA ARG A 244 0.67 11.57 -15.93
C ARG A 244 1.86 11.56 -14.97
N PHE A 245 1.61 11.38 -13.68
CA PHE A 245 2.64 11.33 -12.66
C PHE A 245 3.56 10.10 -12.79
N PHE A 246 3.05 8.97 -13.24
CA PHE A 246 3.85 7.77 -13.49
C PHE A 246 4.71 7.90 -14.75
N ASP A 247 4.32 8.74 -15.69
CA ASP A 247 5.05 8.98 -16.95
C ASP A 247 6.10 10.13 -16.82
N GLU A 248 6.10 10.89 -15.71
CA GLU A 248 7.15 11.85 -15.31
C GLU A 248 8.41 11.10 -14.81
#